data_4551b6a02c0f58e994b45f403b44e3fe
#
_entry.id   4551b6a02c0f58e994b45f403b44e3fe
#
_cell.length_a   1.000
_cell.length_b   1.000
_cell.length_c   1.000
_cell.angle_alpha   90.00
_cell.angle_beta   90.00
_cell.angle_gamma   90.00
#
_symmetry.space_group_name_H-M   'P 1'
#
loop_
_entity.id
_entity.type
_entity.pdbx_description
1 polymer ?
#
loop_
_entity_poly.entity_id
_entity_poly.type
_entity_poly.pdbx_seq_one_letter_code
_entity_poly.pdbx_strand_id
1 'polypeptide(L)'
;QEIVRKGILIGDTVLIRKAGDVIPEVLAPVIEKRNGSERAFVMPSKCPNCGSKLRAMSEGDVDIRCPNSQSCPAQVVERLFYIGSRSALDIDVLGYEAAAALLADKLVTDEGDLFSLTLKDLNKSDFFTKKDGSISVIADRFVASAAKP
;
A
#
# COMPACT_ATOMS: atom_id res chain seq x y z
N GLN A 1 13.42 6.09 14.64
CA GLN A 1 14.48 6.80 15.41
C GLN A 1 14.00 8.17 15.90
N GLU A 2 13.40 9.03 15.07
CA GLU A 2 12.96 10.37 15.44
C GLU A 2 11.98 10.42 16.62
N ILE A 3 11.03 9.48 16.69
CA ILE A 3 10.07 9.38 17.82
C ILE A 3 10.83 9.16 19.14
N VAL A 4 11.81 8.26 19.12
CA VAL A 4 12.66 7.98 20.31
C VAL A 4 13.53 9.17 20.64
N ARG A 5 14.18 9.80 19.64
CA ARG A 5 15.04 10.97 19.83
C ARG A 5 14.28 12.15 20.44
N LYS A 6 13.02 12.37 19.99
CA LYS A 6 12.16 13.43 20.52
C LYS A 6 11.45 13.07 21.83
N GLY A 7 11.60 11.82 22.31
CA GLY A 7 10.96 11.36 23.54
C GLY A 7 9.44 11.30 23.48
N ILE A 8 8.87 11.08 22.29
CA ILE A 8 7.42 11.06 22.05
C ILE A 8 6.85 9.68 22.41
N LEU A 9 5.77 9.68 23.14
CA LEU A 9 4.98 8.49 23.48
C LEU A 9 3.62 8.50 22.78
N ILE A 10 3.06 7.33 22.57
CA ILE A 10 1.66 7.22 22.10
C ILE A 10 0.76 7.70 23.23
N GLY A 11 -0.13 8.64 22.91
CA GLY A 11 -0.99 9.31 23.89
C GLY A 11 -0.52 10.70 24.31
N ASP A 12 0.71 11.09 23.94
CA ASP A 12 1.21 12.43 24.25
C ASP A 12 0.38 13.55 23.59
N THR A 13 0.22 14.64 24.33
CA THR A 13 -0.04 15.94 23.73
C THR A 13 1.28 16.45 23.15
N VAL A 14 1.27 16.88 21.89
CA VAL A 14 2.50 17.32 21.21
C VAL A 14 2.41 18.76 20.73
N LEU A 15 3.56 19.42 20.66
CA LEU A 15 3.73 20.69 19.95
C LEU A 15 3.96 20.41 18.48
N ILE A 16 3.20 21.08 17.62
CA ILE A 16 3.35 21.00 16.17
C ILE A 16 3.66 22.37 15.60
N ARG A 17 4.45 22.42 14.53
CA ARG A 17 4.60 23.59 13.69
C ARG A 17 4.26 23.27 12.24
N LYS A 18 3.91 24.28 11.50
CA LYS A 18 3.81 24.20 10.04
C LYS A 18 5.22 24.28 9.46
N ALA A 19 5.70 23.16 8.88
CA ALA A 19 6.99 23.13 8.19
C ALA A 19 6.75 23.46 6.71
N GLY A 20 7.36 24.56 6.23
CA GLY A 20 7.04 25.10 4.92
C GLY A 20 5.58 25.53 4.82
N ASP A 21 4.94 25.35 3.66
CA ASP A 21 3.58 25.86 3.45
C ASP A 21 2.47 24.92 3.89
N VAL A 22 2.70 23.61 4.05
CA VAL A 22 1.58 22.65 4.19
C VAL A 22 1.79 21.59 5.27
N ILE A 23 3.00 21.07 5.49
CA ILE A 23 3.21 19.84 6.26
C ILE A 23 3.38 20.12 7.75
N PRO A 24 2.52 19.58 8.66
CA PRO A 24 2.73 19.69 10.09
C PRO A 24 3.94 18.85 10.54
N GLU A 25 4.81 19.44 11.35
CA GLU A 25 5.93 18.75 12.00
C GLU A 25 5.71 18.70 13.51
N VAL A 26 5.87 17.50 14.09
CA VAL A 26 5.88 17.34 15.55
C VAL A 26 7.24 17.76 16.08
N LEU A 27 7.27 18.76 16.98
CA LEU A 27 8.48 19.30 17.59
C LEU A 27 8.88 18.52 18.83
N ALA A 28 7.97 18.43 19.81
CA ALA A 28 8.22 17.84 21.11
C ALA A 28 6.93 17.41 21.80
N PRO A 29 6.97 16.50 22.79
CA PRO A 29 5.86 16.25 23.69
C PRO A 29 5.69 17.38 24.71
N VAL A 30 4.46 17.60 25.19
CA VAL A 30 4.15 18.48 26.32
C VAL A 30 4.10 17.61 27.57
N ILE A 31 5.26 17.45 28.22
CA ILE A 31 5.47 16.49 29.32
C ILE A 31 4.52 16.75 30.49
N GLU A 32 4.23 18.02 30.77
CA GLU A 32 3.35 18.44 31.87
C GLU A 32 1.88 17.97 31.69
N LYS A 33 1.51 17.58 30.48
CA LYS A 33 0.18 17.05 30.17
C LYS A 33 0.10 15.52 30.22
N ARG A 34 1.21 14.83 30.51
CA ARG A 34 1.19 13.38 30.70
C ARG A 34 0.42 13.01 31.98
N ASN A 35 -0.34 11.94 31.88
CA ASN A 35 -1.14 11.40 32.97
C ASN A 35 -0.75 9.97 33.39
N GLY A 36 0.31 9.43 32.76
CA GLY A 36 0.85 8.09 33.05
C GLY A 36 0.23 6.96 32.19
N SER A 37 -0.71 7.30 31.28
CA SER A 37 -1.26 6.31 30.33
C SER A 37 -0.47 6.20 29.04
N GLU A 38 0.51 7.08 28.87
CA GLU A 38 1.34 7.13 27.66
C GLU A 38 2.26 5.91 27.57
N ARG A 39 2.45 5.41 26.37
CA ARG A 39 3.27 4.21 26.13
C ARG A 39 4.26 4.41 25.00
N ALA A 40 5.40 3.76 25.12
CA ALA A 40 6.42 3.80 24.07
C ALA A 40 5.92 3.13 22.78
N PHE A 41 6.28 3.70 21.64
CA PHE A 41 6.12 3.03 20.36
C PHE A 41 7.16 1.91 20.21
N VAL A 42 6.68 0.71 19.93
CA VAL A 42 7.51 -0.46 19.64
C VAL A 42 7.39 -0.77 18.15
N MET A 43 8.51 -0.69 17.43
CA MET A 43 8.53 -1.01 16.01
C MET A 43 8.20 -2.49 15.79
N PRO A 44 7.26 -2.83 14.88
CA PRO A 44 6.98 -4.22 14.55
C PRO A 44 8.23 -4.94 14.05
N SER A 45 8.41 -6.17 14.47
CA SER A 45 9.51 -7.04 13.99
C SER A 45 9.12 -7.91 12.80
N LYS A 46 7.81 -8.00 12.53
CA LYS A 46 7.24 -8.75 11.40
C LYS A 46 6.36 -7.86 10.53
N CYS A 47 6.34 -8.15 9.25
CA CYS A 47 5.46 -7.48 8.30
C CYS A 47 3.99 -7.74 8.68
N PRO A 48 3.17 -6.71 8.86
CA PRO A 48 1.76 -6.89 9.22
C PRO A 48 0.93 -7.57 8.14
N ASN A 49 1.43 -7.57 6.90
CA ASN A 49 0.70 -8.10 5.75
C ASN A 49 1.06 -9.57 5.44
N CYS A 50 2.36 -9.93 5.45
CA CYS A 50 2.80 -11.28 5.09
C CYS A 50 3.52 -12.04 6.21
N GLY A 51 3.72 -11.45 7.40
CA GLY A 51 4.40 -12.07 8.54
C GLY A 51 5.92 -12.20 8.42
N SER A 52 6.53 -11.86 7.29
CA SER A 52 7.98 -11.93 7.10
C SER A 52 8.73 -11.05 8.09
N LYS A 53 9.89 -11.50 8.56
CA LYS A 53 10.75 -10.73 9.47
C LYS A 53 11.23 -9.46 8.77
N LEU A 54 10.96 -8.31 9.39
CA LEU A 54 11.42 -7.01 8.90
C LEU A 54 12.93 -6.85 9.16
N ARG A 55 13.62 -6.16 8.24
CA ARG A 55 15.05 -5.87 8.36
C ARG A 55 15.44 -4.61 7.59
N ALA A 56 16.59 -4.07 7.91
CA ALA A 56 17.30 -3.15 7.03
C ALA A 56 17.70 -3.88 5.74
N MET A 57 17.60 -3.25 4.61
CA MET A 57 17.94 -3.84 3.31
C MET A 57 19.42 -3.70 2.98
N SER A 58 20.04 -2.64 3.48
CA SER A 58 21.47 -2.35 3.33
C SER A 58 22.09 -1.99 4.69
N GLU A 59 23.41 -2.10 4.78
CA GLU A 59 24.16 -1.64 5.95
C GLU A 59 23.99 -0.13 6.10
N GLY A 60 23.69 0.32 7.32
CA GLY A 60 23.42 1.74 7.63
C GLY A 60 21.99 2.21 7.35
N ASP A 61 21.11 1.36 6.78
CA ASP A 61 19.70 1.73 6.60
C ASP A 61 19.02 2.01 7.95
N VAL A 62 18.38 3.16 8.02
CA VAL A 62 17.50 3.53 9.15
C VAL A 62 16.14 2.88 9.01
N ASP A 63 15.70 2.66 7.77
CA ASP A 63 14.39 2.10 7.45
C ASP A 63 14.39 0.59 7.61
N ILE A 64 13.36 0.08 8.30
CA ILE A 64 13.09 -1.36 8.42
C ILE A 64 12.00 -1.72 7.41
N ARG A 65 12.29 -2.68 6.53
CA ARG A 65 11.42 -3.05 5.41
C ARG A 65 11.12 -4.54 5.38
N CYS A 66 10.05 -4.89 4.68
CA CYS A 66 9.71 -6.28 4.39
C CYS A 66 10.55 -6.77 3.20
N PRO A 67 11.39 -7.83 3.39
CA PRO A 67 12.24 -8.35 2.32
C PRO A 67 11.48 -9.23 1.31
N ASN A 68 10.24 -9.63 1.61
CA ASN A 68 9.43 -10.47 0.74
C ASN A 68 8.81 -9.65 -0.41
N SER A 69 9.65 -9.19 -1.34
CA SER A 69 9.21 -8.36 -2.47
C SER A 69 8.36 -9.12 -3.48
N GLN A 70 8.54 -10.43 -3.61
CA GLN A 70 7.86 -11.21 -4.65
C GLN A 70 6.42 -11.55 -4.30
N SER A 71 6.15 -11.97 -3.04
CA SER A 71 4.84 -12.53 -2.67
C SER A 71 4.16 -11.83 -1.49
N CYS A 72 4.72 -10.73 -0.97
CA CYS A 72 4.01 -9.92 0.02
C CYS A 72 2.81 -9.24 -0.65
N PRO A 73 1.55 -9.54 -0.23
CA PRO A 73 0.38 -9.03 -0.91
C PRO A 73 0.37 -7.50 -1.05
N ALA A 74 0.75 -6.76 -0.01
CA ALA A 74 0.85 -5.31 -0.08
C ALA A 74 1.84 -4.84 -1.15
N GLN A 75 3.00 -5.51 -1.28
CA GLN A 75 4.00 -5.14 -2.30
C GLN A 75 3.57 -5.55 -3.70
N VAL A 76 2.86 -6.67 -3.86
CA VAL A 76 2.29 -7.08 -5.15
C VAL A 76 1.27 -6.04 -5.62
N VAL A 77 0.33 -5.63 -4.76
CA VAL A 77 -0.66 -4.59 -5.09
C VAL A 77 0.02 -3.29 -5.52
N GLU A 78 1.05 -2.83 -4.80
CA GLU A 78 1.79 -1.63 -5.15
C GLU A 78 2.49 -1.74 -6.52
N ARG A 79 3.05 -2.90 -6.86
CA ARG A 79 3.66 -3.12 -8.18
C ARG A 79 2.63 -3.16 -9.30
N LEU A 80 1.49 -3.84 -9.10
CA LEU A 80 0.38 -3.83 -10.05
C LEU A 80 -0.14 -2.42 -10.29
N PHE A 81 -0.34 -1.65 -9.22
CA PHE A 81 -0.75 -0.24 -9.30
C PHE A 81 0.27 0.61 -10.05
N TYR A 82 1.57 0.44 -9.75
CA TYR A 82 2.65 1.18 -10.43
C TYR A 82 2.68 0.88 -11.93
N ILE A 83 2.58 -0.40 -12.33
CA ILE A 83 2.55 -0.81 -13.75
C ILE A 83 1.34 -0.19 -14.47
N GLY A 84 0.18 -0.11 -13.81
CA GLY A 84 -1.00 0.54 -14.36
C GLY A 84 -0.91 2.05 -14.50
N SER A 85 0.07 2.68 -13.84
CA SER A 85 0.19 4.13 -13.82
C SER A 85 0.63 4.73 -15.16
N ARG A 86 0.35 6.03 -15.34
CA ARG A 86 0.76 6.80 -16.52
C ARG A 86 2.26 6.87 -16.73
N SER A 87 3.04 6.71 -15.66
CA SER A 87 4.50 6.69 -15.72
C SER A 87 5.09 5.34 -16.15
N ALA A 88 4.26 4.30 -16.26
CA ALA A 88 4.65 2.97 -16.72
C ALA A 88 3.88 2.57 -17.99
N LEU A 89 2.87 1.72 -17.89
CA LEU A 89 2.15 1.20 -19.07
C LEU A 89 0.78 1.86 -19.33
N ASP A 90 0.34 2.77 -18.47
CA ASP A 90 -0.92 3.51 -18.59
C ASP A 90 -2.13 2.60 -18.86
N ILE A 91 -2.25 1.53 -18.07
CA ILE A 91 -3.36 0.59 -18.18
C ILE A 91 -4.60 1.20 -17.55
N ASP A 92 -5.59 1.49 -18.38
CA ASP A 92 -6.85 2.11 -17.95
C ASP A 92 -7.56 1.24 -16.90
N VAL A 93 -8.21 1.86 -15.93
CA VAL A 93 -8.89 1.21 -14.80
C VAL A 93 -7.94 0.60 -13.74
N LEU A 94 -6.70 0.27 -14.06
CA LEU A 94 -5.76 -0.36 -13.12
C LEU A 94 -5.27 0.64 -12.06
N GLY A 95 -6.20 1.14 -11.23
CA GLY A 95 -5.91 1.87 -10.01
C GLY A 95 -5.65 0.93 -8.83
N TYR A 96 -5.40 1.50 -7.65
CA TYR A 96 -5.09 0.73 -6.45
C TYR A 96 -6.18 -0.28 -6.07
N GLU A 97 -7.46 0.12 -6.15
CA GLU A 97 -8.60 -0.75 -5.81
C GLU A 97 -8.73 -1.92 -6.80
N ALA A 98 -8.53 -1.66 -8.10
CA ALA A 98 -8.53 -2.72 -9.11
C ALA A 98 -7.39 -3.71 -8.88
N ALA A 99 -6.17 -3.22 -8.61
CA ALA A 99 -5.01 -4.04 -8.29
C ALA A 99 -5.25 -4.91 -7.04
N ALA A 100 -5.84 -4.33 -5.99
CA ALA A 100 -6.18 -5.04 -4.77
C ALA A 100 -7.25 -6.10 -5.01
N ALA A 101 -8.30 -5.79 -5.79
CA ALA A 101 -9.36 -6.74 -6.14
C ALA A 101 -8.82 -7.91 -6.96
N LEU A 102 -8.03 -7.65 -8.00
CA LEU A 102 -7.42 -8.69 -8.83
C LEU A 102 -6.60 -9.69 -8.01
N LEU A 103 -5.82 -9.19 -7.05
CA LEU A 103 -5.02 -10.05 -6.16
C LEU A 103 -5.89 -10.80 -5.14
N ALA A 104 -6.88 -10.13 -4.52
CA ALA A 104 -7.78 -10.72 -3.52
C ALA A 104 -8.63 -11.85 -4.13
N ASP A 105 -9.12 -11.64 -5.35
CA ASP A 105 -9.93 -12.62 -6.11
C ASP A 105 -9.08 -13.71 -6.77
N LYS A 106 -7.74 -13.66 -6.56
CA LYS A 106 -6.76 -14.63 -7.10
C LYS A 106 -6.78 -14.71 -8.63
N LEU A 107 -7.09 -13.61 -9.29
CA LEU A 107 -7.05 -13.50 -10.74
C LEU A 107 -5.64 -13.23 -11.25
N VAL A 108 -4.79 -12.68 -10.38
CA VAL A 108 -3.36 -12.47 -10.62
C VAL A 108 -2.55 -12.92 -9.41
N THR A 109 -1.34 -13.36 -9.65
CA THR A 109 -0.31 -13.65 -8.64
C THR A 109 0.87 -12.70 -8.73
N ASP A 110 1.14 -12.23 -9.92
CA ASP A 110 2.19 -11.24 -10.22
C ASP A 110 1.78 -10.33 -11.40
N GLU A 111 2.69 -9.47 -11.81
CA GLU A 111 2.46 -8.48 -12.84
C GLU A 111 2.30 -9.08 -14.25
N GLY A 112 2.88 -10.24 -14.51
CA GLY A 112 2.79 -10.93 -15.79
C GLY A 112 1.37 -11.40 -16.10
N ASP A 113 0.63 -11.79 -15.08
CA ASP A 113 -0.73 -12.30 -15.23
C ASP A 113 -1.70 -11.26 -15.82
N LEU A 114 -1.42 -9.95 -15.62
CA LEU A 114 -2.27 -8.87 -16.13
C LEU A 114 -2.55 -8.98 -17.64
N PHE A 115 -1.56 -9.39 -18.42
CA PHE A 115 -1.62 -9.42 -19.87
C PHE A 115 -2.37 -10.65 -20.42
N SER A 116 -2.65 -11.62 -19.57
CA SER A 116 -3.41 -12.83 -19.94
C SER A 116 -4.86 -12.80 -19.49
N LEU A 117 -5.28 -11.78 -18.72
CA LEU A 117 -6.63 -11.65 -18.22
C LEU A 117 -7.65 -11.44 -19.36
N THR A 118 -8.71 -12.23 -19.32
CA THR A 118 -9.84 -12.12 -20.23
C THR A 118 -11.06 -11.54 -19.53
N LEU A 119 -12.05 -11.09 -20.30
CA LEU A 119 -13.35 -10.67 -19.76
C LEU A 119 -14.01 -11.78 -18.92
N LYS A 120 -13.83 -13.05 -19.30
CA LYS A 120 -14.34 -14.21 -18.54
C LYS A 120 -13.68 -14.31 -17.16
N ASP A 121 -12.40 -13.96 -17.07
CA ASP A 121 -11.69 -13.96 -15.77
C ASP A 121 -12.16 -12.78 -14.91
N LEU A 122 -12.25 -11.60 -15.48
CA LEU A 122 -12.71 -10.40 -14.78
C LEU A 122 -14.15 -10.52 -14.29
N ASN A 123 -14.99 -11.28 -14.98
CA ASN A 123 -16.38 -11.56 -14.54
C ASN A 123 -16.47 -12.39 -13.24
N LYS A 124 -15.35 -12.89 -12.72
CA LYS A 124 -15.29 -13.58 -11.43
C LYS A 124 -15.06 -12.61 -10.26
N SER A 125 -14.82 -11.33 -10.54
CA SER A 125 -14.56 -10.30 -9.54
C SER A 125 -15.72 -9.32 -9.44
N ASP A 126 -16.18 -9.08 -8.22
CA ASP A 126 -17.24 -8.10 -7.94
C ASP A 126 -16.83 -6.68 -8.34
N PHE A 127 -15.53 -6.38 -8.36
CA PHE A 127 -15.03 -5.09 -8.81
C PHE A 127 -15.33 -4.82 -10.29
N PHE A 128 -15.30 -5.85 -11.13
CA PHE A 128 -15.50 -5.77 -12.57
C PHE A 128 -16.91 -6.15 -13.02
N THR A 129 -17.82 -6.45 -12.09
CA THR A 129 -19.22 -6.78 -12.37
C THR A 129 -20.16 -5.73 -11.84
N LYS A 130 -21.36 -5.68 -12.40
CA LYS A 130 -22.45 -4.84 -11.88
C LYS A 130 -23.25 -5.61 -10.83
N LYS A 131 -24.13 -4.91 -10.11
CA LYS A 131 -25.01 -5.51 -9.10
C LYS A 131 -25.95 -6.60 -9.64
N ASP A 132 -26.25 -6.57 -10.93
CA ASP A 132 -27.07 -7.57 -11.62
C ASP A 132 -26.27 -8.79 -12.11
N GLY A 133 -24.96 -8.84 -11.80
CA GLY A 133 -24.04 -9.91 -12.19
C GLY A 133 -23.52 -9.80 -13.64
N SER A 134 -23.94 -8.79 -14.40
CA SER A 134 -23.39 -8.56 -15.74
C SER A 134 -22.01 -7.90 -15.66
N ILE A 135 -21.16 -8.14 -16.67
CA ILE A 135 -19.84 -7.52 -16.74
C ILE A 135 -19.94 -6.00 -16.87
N SER A 136 -19.06 -5.29 -16.18
CA SER A 136 -19.02 -3.83 -16.22
C SER A 136 -18.18 -3.33 -17.39
N VAL A 137 -18.52 -2.19 -17.94
CA VAL A 137 -17.74 -1.50 -18.98
C VAL A 137 -16.28 -1.23 -18.60
N ILE A 138 -15.97 -1.17 -17.30
CA ILE A 138 -14.60 -1.03 -16.84
C ILE A 138 -13.73 -2.25 -17.15
N ALA A 139 -14.32 -3.46 -17.23
CA ALA A 139 -13.61 -4.67 -17.61
C ALA A 139 -13.18 -4.63 -19.09
N ASP A 140 -14.08 -4.16 -19.99
CA ASP A 140 -13.74 -3.98 -21.42
C ASP A 140 -12.61 -2.96 -21.60
N ARG A 141 -12.66 -1.85 -20.86
CA ARG A 141 -11.63 -0.81 -20.90
C ARG A 141 -10.29 -1.35 -20.39
N PHE A 142 -10.30 -2.12 -19.30
CA PHE A 142 -9.10 -2.75 -18.76
C PHE A 142 -8.45 -3.67 -19.80
N VAL A 143 -9.20 -4.65 -20.34
CA VAL A 143 -8.66 -5.60 -21.32
C VAL A 143 -8.16 -4.91 -22.58
N ALA A 144 -8.90 -3.93 -23.08
CA ALA A 144 -8.50 -3.16 -24.27
C ALA A 144 -7.21 -2.36 -24.05
N SER A 145 -6.98 -1.82 -22.83
CA SER A 145 -5.77 -1.07 -22.54
C SER A 145 -4.59 -1.96 -22.22
N ALA A 146 -4.80 -3.09 -21.52
CA ALA A 146 -3.75 -4.06 -21.21
C ALA A 146 -3.22 -4.81 -22.47
N ALA A 147 -4.04 -4.90 -23.51
CA ALA A 147 -3.65 -5.52 -24.79
C ALA A 147 -2.87 -4.58 -25.73
N LYS A 148 -2.67 -3.31 -25.39
CA LYS A 148 -1.87 -2.38 -26.21
C LYS A 148 -0.40 -2.76 -26.12
N PRO A 149 0.33 -2.78 -27.25
CA PRO A 149 1.76 -3.06 -27.28
C PRO A 149 2.58 -1.93 -26.66
#